data_a2a9b9f726f9267bd814579427911fdd
#
_entry.id   a2a9b9f726f9267bd814579427911fdd
#
_cell.length_a   1.000
_cell.length_b   1.000
_cell.length_c   1.000
_cell.angle_alpha   90.00
_cell.angle_beta   90.00
_cell.angle_gamma   90.00
#
_symmetry.space_group_name_H-M   'P 1'
#
loop_
_entity.id
_entity.type
_entity.pdbx_description
1 polymer ?
#
loop_
_entity_poly.entity_id
_entity_poly.type
_entity_poly.pdbx_seq_one_letter_code
_entity_poly.pdbx_strand_id
1 'polypeptide(L)'
;MKIPLANLLKKRQQVETAFLQDEIIGIIYLMTEDMVLHGGTAIWRCYSGKRFSEDLDFYSPTFPSLTKHFEKIGSSRGLKVTEVKDTGNVISSTISNGKTSVKLEVNHARKVEGSITTYELADGIGIEILSLTPDQFIEDKIDAYSNRRYVRDLYDIYHLVKSYRIMASTRTNLKQFLQTVQRPVDEPILKSIVYMGLAPTFDRMVDEIRRNIA
;
A
#
# COMPACT_ATOMS: atom_id res chain seq x y z
N MET A 1 -5.72 -8.55 -23.74
CA MET A 1 -5.87 -9.36 -22.51
C MET A 1 -4.85 -8.86 -21.49
N LYS A 2 -5.27 -8.49 -20.27
CA LYS A 2 -4.35 -8.02 -19.21
C LYS A 2 -3.63 -9.24 -18.62
N ILE A 3 -2.32 -9.15 -18.42
CA ILE A 3 -1.54 -10.22 -17.78
C ILE A 3 -1.87 -10.19 -16.28
N PRO A 4 -2.26 -11.31 -15.66
CA PRO A 4 -2.49 -11.39 -14.22
C PRO A 4 -1.26 -10.92 -13.43
N LEU A 5 -1.50 -10.24 -12.31
CA LEU A 5 -0.45 -9.67 -11.48
C LEU A 5 0.56 -10.73 -11.00
N ALA A 6 0.06 -11.91 -10.62
CA ALA A 6 0.92 -13.04 -10.21
C ALA A 6 1.94 -13.44 -11.27
N ASN A 7 1.62 -13.30 -12.56
CA ASN A 7 2.53 -13.64 -13.67
C ASN A 7 3.59 -12.56 -13.94
N LEU A 8 3.45 -11.37 -13.35
CA LEU A 8 4.42 -10.29 -13.44
C LEU A 8 5.46 -10.33 -12.31
N LEU A 9 5.15 -11.03 -11.21
CA LEU A 9 6.04 -11.17 -10.06
C LEU A 9 7.13 -12.20 -10.35
N LYS A 10 8.38 -11.87 -9.96
CA LYS A 10 9.57 -12.68 -10.30
C LYS A 10 9.91 -13.73 -9.24
N LYS A 11 9.47 -13.53 -7.99
CA LYS A 11 9.79 -14.40 -6.86
C LYS A 11 8.56 -15.16 -6.43
N ARG A 12 8.68 -16.48 -6.25
CA ARG A 12 7.59 -17.33 -5.74
C ARG A 12 6.99 -16.80 -4.44
N GLN A 13 7.82 -16.36 -3.52
CA GLN A 13 7.36 -15.78 -2.26
C GLN A 13 6.46 -14.55 -2.47
N GLN A 14 6.79 -13.69 -3.45
CA GLN A 14 5.94 -12.52 -3.78
C GLN A 14 4.57 -12.95 -4.29
N VAL A 15 4.51 -14.01 -5.09
CA VAL A 15 3.24 -14.57 -5.58
C VAL A 15 2.42 -15.15 -4.43
N GLU A 16 3.03 -15.93 -3.55
CA GLU A 16 2.37 -16.53 -2.38
C GLU A 16 1.86 -15.43 -1.42
N THR A 17 2.63 -14.36 -1.20
CA THR A 17 2.22 -13.20 -0.40
C THR A 17 1.05 -12.47 -1.06
N ALA A 18 1.08 -12.27 -2.38
CA ALA A 18 -0.01 -11.60 -3.09
C ALA A 18 -1.35 -12.36 -2.96
N PHE A 19 -1.35 -13.68 -3.08
CA PHE A 19 -2.56 -14.49 -2.86
C PHE A 19 -3.02 -14.47 -1.41
N LEU A 20 -2.11 -14.47 -0.43
CA LEU A 20 -2.49 -14.35 0.98
C LEU A 20 -3.09 -12.97 1.28
N GLN A 21 -2.57 -11.90 0.68
CA GLN A 21 -3.17 -10.57 0.77
C GLN A 21 -4.60 -10.57 0.23
N ASP A 22 -4.85 -11.20 -0.91
CA ASP A 22 -6.18 -11.30 -1.51
C ASP A 22 -7.17 -12.06 -0.60
N GLU A 23 -6.71 -13.13 0.04
CA GLU A 23 -7.53 -13.88 0.99
C GLU A 23 -7.89 -13.04 2.23
N ILE A 24 -6.91 -12.30 2.78
CA ILE A 24 -7.14 -11.39 3.91
C ILE A 24 -8.12 -10.28 3.52
N ILE A 25 -7.94 -9.65 2.35
CA ILE A 25 -8.85 -8.64 1.80
C ILE A 25 -10.28 -9.21 1.68
N GLY A 26 -10.41 -10.41 1.13
CA GLY A 26 -11.71 -11.08 0.99
C GLY A 26 -12.39 -11.32 2.34
N ILE A 27 -11.65 -11.70 3.39
CA ILE A 27 -12.20 -11.88 4.75
C ILE A 27 -12.65 -10.52 5.32
N ILE A 28 -11.84 -9.49 5.18
CA ILE A 28 -12.12 -8.15 5.69
C ILE A 28 -13.43 -7.61 5.10
N TYR A 29 -13.55 -7.62 3.78
CA TYR A 29 -14.74 -7.06 3.09
C TYR A 29 -15.99 -7.96 3.15
N LEU A 30 -15.87 -9.20 3.64
CA LEU A 30 -17.03 -10.01 4.08
C LEU A 30 -17.60 -9.54 5.43
N MET A 31 -16.79 -8.84 6.24
CA MET A 31 -17.16 -8.45 7.60
C MET A 31 -17.62 -6.99 7.69
N THR A 32 -17.04 -6.11 6.89
CA THR A 32 -17.29 -4.68 6.96
C THR A 32 -16.88 -3.97 5.66
N GLU A 33 -17.56 -2.87 5.36
CA GLU A 33 -17.28 -2.02 4.20
C GLU A 33 -16.52 -0.74 4.58
N ASP A 34 -16.21 -0.51 5.87
CA ASP A 34 -15.60 0.74 6.35
C ASP A 34 -14.05 0.71 6.41
N MET A 35 -13.43 -0.35 5.91
CA MET A 35 -11.99 -0.50 5.86
C MET A 35 -11.40 0.28 4.69
N VAL A 36 -10.63 1.33 4.97
CA VAL A 36 -9.94 2.13 3.94
C VAL A 36 -8.51 1.63 3.81
N LEU A 37 -8.22 0.95 2.70
CA LEU A 37 -6.87 0.45 2.41
C LEU A 37 -5.93 1.62 2.09
N HIS A 38 -4.75 1.62 2.71
CA HIS A 38 -3.71 2.60 2.43
C HIS A 38 -2.32 1.95 2.32
N GLY A 39 -1.25 2.76 2.39
CA GLY A 39 0.11 2.25 2.34
C GLY A 39 0.58 1.81 0.95
N GLY A 40 1.66 1.04 0.92
CA GLY A 40 2.31 0.65 -0.33
C GLY A 40 1.50 -0.35 -1.15
N THR A 41 0.80 -1.25 -0.48
CA THR A 41 -0.01 -2.28 -1.14
C THR A 41 -1.22 -1.67 -1.85
N ALA A 42 -1.85 -0.64 -1.28
CA ALA A 42 -2.91 0.08 -1.97
C ALA A 42 -2.42 0.76 -3.27
N ILE A 43 -1.26 1.44 -3.22
CA ILE A 43 -0.68 2.04 -4.43
C ILE A 43 -0.35 0.97 -5.47
N TRP A 44 0.18 -0.16 -5.04
CA TRP A 44 0.50 -1.28 -5.91
C TRP A 44 -0.74 -1.88 -6.56
N ARG A 45 -1.76 -2.20 -5.77
CA ARG A 45 -2.92 -2.99 -6.21
C ARG A 45 -4.05 -2.14 -6.82
N CYS A 46 -4.22 -0.90 -6.34
CA CYS A 46 -5.30 -0.03 -6.79
C CYS A 46 -4.84 0.99 -7.83
N TYR A 47 -3.56 1.36 -7.81
CA TYR A 47 -3.03 2.44 -8.64
C TYR A 47 -1.92 1.98 -9.59
N SER A 48 -1.90 0.68 -9.92
CA SER A 48 -0.96 0.09 -10.88
C SER A 48 0.51 0.37 -10.55
N GLY A 49 0.84 0.45 -9.26
CA GLY A 49 2.21 0.61 -8.77
C GLY A 49 3.11 -0.53 -9.25
N LYS A 50 4.38 -0.23 -9.54
CA LYS A 50 5.31 -1.20 -10.14
C LYS A 50 6.36 -1.73 -9.16
N ARG A 51 6.17 -1.47 -7.88
CA ARG A 51 6.94 -2.05 -6.80
C ARG A 51 6.09 -2.99 -5.95
N PHE A 52 6.70 -4.07 -5.51
CA PHE A 52 6.07 -5.02 -4.58
C PHE A 52 5.93 -4.40 -3.18
N SER A 53 4.83 -4.73 -2.50
CA SER A 53 4.57 -4.36 -1.11
C SER A 53 4.03 -5.57 -0.35
N GLU A 54 4.49 -5.78 0.88
CA GLU A 54 4.25 -7.01 1.65
C GLU A 54 3.11 -6.86 2.66
N ASP A 55 2.94 -5.67 3.23
CA ASP A 55 2.03 -5.41 4.33
C ASP A 55 0.65 -4.96 3.84
N LEU A 56 -0.35 -5.11 4.69
CA LEU A 56 -1.68 -4.55 4.52
C LEU A 56 -1.95 -3.51 5.61
N ASP A 57 -2.19 -2.27 5.19
CA ASP A 57 -2.40 -1.13 6.07
C ASP A 57 -3.81 -0.58 5.87
N PHE A 58 -4.58 -0.40 6.95
CA PHE A 58 -5.95 0.10 6.90
C PHE A 58 -6.22 1.21 7.91
N TYR A 59 -7.19 2.06 7.58
CA TYR A 59 -7.93 2.89 8.53
C TYR A 59 -9.30 2.28 8.76
N SER A 60 -9.71 2.05 10.02
CA SER A 60 -11.05 1.61 10.39
C SER A 60 -11.32 1.80 11.87
N PRO A 61 -12.18 2.73 12.26
CA PRO A 61 -12.57 2.91 13.66
C PRO A 61 -13.35 1.73 14.24
N THR A 62 -13.99 0.91 13.41
CA THR A 62 -14.83 -0.22 13.85
C THR A 62 -14.07 -1.52 14.02
N PHE A 63 -12.88 -1.66 13.42
CA PHE A 63 -12.10 -2.90 13.43
C PHE A 63 -11.82 -3.50 14.82
N PRO A 64 -11.58 -2.71 15.90
CA PRO A 64 -11.39 -3.29 17.23
C PRO A 64 -12.52 -4.21 17.67
N SER A 65 -13.77 -3.91 17.29
CA SER A 65 -14.93 -4.76 17.58
C SER A 65 -15.01 -6.02 16.73
N LEU A 66 -14.28 -6.07 15.61
CA LEU A 66 -14.30 -7.13 14.60
C LEU A 66 -13.15 -8.14 14.74
N THR A 67 -12.14 -7.87 15.57
CA THR A 67 -10.91 -8.69 15.67
C THR A 67 -11.18 -10.17 15.91
N LYS A 68 -12.02 -10.49 16.88
CA LYS A 68 -12.40 -11.89 17.19
C LYS A 68 -13.14 -12.57 16.04
N HIS A 69 -13.97 -11.82 15.33
CA HIS A 69 -14.69 -12.35 14.17
C HIS A 69 -13.74 -12.63 13.02
N PHE A 70 -12.81 -11.72 12.77
CA PHE A 70 -11.73 -11.88 11.79
C PHE A 70 -10.89 -13.12 12.09
N GLU A 71 -10.43 -13.31 13.32
CA GLU A 71 -9.67 -14.49 13.75
C GLU A 71 -10.44 -15.79 13.54
N LYS A 72 -11.75 -15.80 13.86
CA LYS A 72 -12.61 -16.98 13.67
C LYS A 72 -12.75 -17.35 12.20
N ILE A 73 -13.01 -16.38 11.31
CA ILE A 73 -13.12 -16.64 9.87
C ILE A 73 -11.76 -17.06 9.31
N GLY A 74 -10.69 -16.37 9.69
CA GLY A 74 -9.33 -16.72 9.26
C GLY A 74 -8.97 -18.16 9.63
N SER A 75 -9.19 -18.54 10.88
CA SER A 75 -8.94 -19.91 11.36
C SER A 75 -9.74 -20.96 10.59
N SER A 76 -11.01 -20.69 10.26
CA SER A 76 -11.84 -21.62 9.47
C SER A 76 -11.33 -21.81 8.03
N ARG A 77 -10.49 -20.88 7.54
CA ARG A 77 -9.81 -20.94 6.24
C ARG A 77 -8.35 -21.40 6.34
N GLY A 78 -7.91 -21.87 7.51
CA GLY A 78 -6.55 -22.34 7.73
C GLY A 78 -5.52 -21.24 7.95
N LEU A 79 -5.96 -20.00 8.19
CA LEU A 79 -5.06 -18.90 8.53
C LEU A 79 -4.76 -18.89 10.03
N LYS A 80 -3.52 -18.57 10.37
CA LYS A 80 -3.08 -18.36 11.75
C LYS A 80 -2.78 -16.89 11.97
N VAL A 81 -3.46 -16.29 12.95
CA VAL A 81 -3.20 -14.91 13.40
C VAL A 81 -2.27 -14.96 14.62
N THR A 82 -1.18 -14.26 14.58
CA THR A 82 -0.15 -14.18 15.63
C THR A 82 0.31 -12.76 15.85
N GLU A 83 1.09 -12.55 16.91
CA GLU A 83 1.73 -11.26 17.21
C GLU A 83 0.74 -10.08 17.28
N VAL A 84 -0.45 -10.34 17.80
CA VAL A 84 -1.47 -9.30 17.96
C VAL A 84 -1.01 -8.29 19.00
N LYS A 85 -0.90 -7.02 18.57
CA LYS A 85 -0.53 -5.89 19.44
C LYS A 85 -1.55 -4.77 19.24
N ASP A 86 -2.05 -4.24 20.33
CA ASP A 86 -2.88 -3.04 20.34
C ASP A 86 -2.14 -1.94 21.11
N THR A 87 -1.88 -0.82 20.44
CA THR A 87 -1.23 0.36 21.04
C THR A 87 -2.24 1.42 21.51
N GLY A 88 -3.54 1.11 21.46
CA GLY A 88 -4.63 2.07 21.70
C GLY A 88 -5.00 2.90 20.47
N ASN A 89 -4.13 2.96 19.46
CA ASN A 89 -4.40 3.66 18.19
C ASN A 89 -4.30 2.73 16.97
N VAL A 90 -3.47 1.69 17.07
CA VAL A 90 -3.18 0.77 15.97
C VAL A 90 -3.22 -0.65 16.49
N ILE A 91 -3.99 -1.49 15.84
CA ILE A 91 -3.93 -2.95 15.98
C ILE A 91 -3.02 -3.49 14.89
N SER A 92 -1.98 -4.22 15.27
CA SER A 92 -1.12 -4.93 14.34
C SER A 92 -1.13 -6.43 14.62
N SER A 93 -1.06 -7.23 13.56
CA SER A 93 -0.98 -8.69 13.65
C SER A 93 -0.22 -9.28 12.47
N THR A 94 0.31 -10.49 12.64
CA THR A 94 0.91 -11.29 11.58
C THR A 94 -0.05 -12.41 11.21
N ILE A 95 -0.42 -12.51 9.94
CA ILE A 95 -1.35 -13.51 9.42
C ILE A 95 -0.57 -14.45 8.50
N SER A 96 -0.66 -15.76 8.75
CA SER A 96 0.09 -16.78 8.00
C SER A 96 -0.82 -17.92 7.55
N ASN A 97 -0.55 -18.44 6.33
CA ASN A 97 -1.13 -19.66 5.80
C ASN A 97 -0.16 -20.86 5.89
N GLY A 98 0.92 -20.76 6.67
CA GLY A 98 1.97 -21.78 6.81
C GLY A 98 3.04 -21.76 5.71
N LYS A 99 2.84 -21.04 4.60
CA LYS A 99 3.84 -20.86 3.52
C LYS A 99 4.45 -19.48 3.52
N THR A 100 3.64 -18.47 3.76
CA THR A 100 4.05 -17.08 3.85
C THR A 100 3.24 -16.37 4.93
N SER A 101 3.63 -15.16 5.26
CA SER A 101 2.92 -14.31 6.21
C SER A 101 2.77 -12.89 5.68
N VAL A 102 1.72 -12.21 6.12
CA VAL A 102 1.42 -10.81 5.85
C VAL A 102 1.21 -10.09 7.17
N LYS A 103 1.81 -8.93 7.32
CA LYS A 103 1.51 -8.04 8.44
C LYS A 103 0.26 -7.24 8.10
N LEU A 104 -0.72 -7.27 9.00
CA LEU A 104 -1.91 -6.43 8.96
C LEU A 104 -1.78 -5.35 10.03
N GLU A 105 -1.89 -4.09 9.63
CA GLU A 105 -1.97 -2.94 10.53
C GLU A 105 -3.27 -2.18 10.29
N VAL A 106 -4.01 -1.94 11.36
CA VAL A 106 -5.25 -1.17 11.30
C VAL A 106 -5.18 -0.01 12.27
N ASN A 107 -5.10 1.21 11.74
CA ASN A 107 -5.21 2.43 12.53
C ASN A 107 -6.70 2.71 12.77
N HIS A 108 -7.13 2.56 14.02
CA HIS A 108 -8.52 2.76 14.41
C HIS A 108 -8.78 4.10 15.12
N ALA A 109 -7.74 4.84 15.44
CA ALA A 109 -7.85 6.18 16.03
C ALA A 109 -8.14 7.27 14.98
N ARG A 110 -7.74 7.03 13.70
CA ARG A 110 -7.90 7.99 12.61
C ARG A 110 -9.09 7.58 11.73
N LYS A 111 -10.13 8.42 11.71
CA LYS A 111 -11.22 8.29 10.73
C LYS A 111 -10.78 8.98 9.45
N VAL A 112 -10.74 8.23 8.36
CA VAL A 112 -10.36 8.73 7.02
C VAL A 112 -11.48 8.40 6.05
N GLU A 113 -11.85 9.36 5.23
CA GLU A 113 -12.80 9.15 4.14
C GLU A 113 -12.05 8.53 2.95
N GLY A 114 -12.44 7.32 2.58
CA GLY A 114 -11.91 6.61 1.41
C GLY A 114 -12.77 6.86 0.17
N SER A 115 -12.18 6.59 -0.99
CA SER A 115 -12.88 6.57 -2.28
C SER A 115 -12.97 5.14 -2.78
N ILE A 116 -14.09 4.78 -3.43
CA ILE A 116 -14.24 3.48 -4.10
C ILE A 116 -13.21 3.40 -5.22
N THR A 117 -12.45 2.34 -5.23
CA THR A 117 -11.44 2.08 -6.26
C THR A 117 -11.33 0.58 -6.55
N THR A 118 -10.78 0.23 -7.69
CA THR A 118 -10.56 -1.17 -8.07
C THR A 118 -9.24 -1.69 -7.48
N TYR A 119 -9.33 -2.70 -6.63
CA TYR A 119 -8.19 -3.50 -6.19
C TYR A 119 -7.99 -4.67 -7.15
N GLU A 120 -6.80 -4.78 -7.74
CA GLU A 120 -6.44 -5.89 -8.63
C GLU A 120 -5.97 -7.09 -7.82
N LEU A 121 -6.71 -8.18 -7.87
CA LEU A 121 -6.31 -9.46 -7.29
C LEU A 121 -5.10 -10.06 -8.04
N ALA A 122 -4.40 -10.99 -7.42
CA ALA A 122 -3.21 -11.64 -7.99
C ALA A 122 -3.51 -12.38 -9.31
N ASP A 123 -4.74 -12.88 -9.47
CA ASP A 123 -5.24 -13.51 -10.71
C ASP A 123 -5.67 -12.53 -11.79
N GLY A 124 -5.66 -11.22 -11.50
CA GLY A 124 -6.03 -10.14 -12.41
C GLY A 124 -7.50 -9.72 -12.37
N ILE A 125 -8.33 -10.35 -11.52
CA ILE A 125 -9.71 -9.92 -11.27
C ILE A 125 -9.69 -8.61 -10.48
N GLY A 126 -10.58 -7.67 -10.79
CA GLY A 126 -10.77 -6.43 -10.04
C GLY A 126 -11.94 -6.56 -9.06
N ILE A 127 -11.74 -6.11 -7.84
CA ILE A 127 -12.82 -5.94 -6.85
C ILE A 127 -12.87 -4.49 -6.39
N GLU A 128 -14.05 -3.99 -6.03
CA GLU A 128 -14.21 -2.64 -5.50
C GLU A 128 -13.94 -2.62 -4.00
N ILE A 129 -13.12 -1.68 -3.56
CA ILE A 129 -12.78 -1.44 -2.16
C ILE A 129 -12.69 0.05 -1.87
N LEU A 130 -12.65 0.43 -0.59
CA LEU A 130 -12.29 1.78 -0.19
C LEU A 130 -10.78 1.93 -0.09
N SER A 131 -10.22 3.00 -0.69
CA SER A 131 -8.81 3.36 -0.57
C SER A 131 -8.63 4.88 -0.57
N LEU A 132 -7.44 5.35 -0.23
CA LEU A 132 -7.08 6.75 -0.36
C LEU A 132 -7.03 7.16 -1.83
N THR A 133 -7.28 8.44 -2.11
CA THR A 133 -7.05 9.04 -3.43
C THR A 133 -5.56 9.23 -3.70
N PRO A 134 -5.12 9.41 -4.96
CA PRO A 134 -3.74 9.72 -5.28
C PRO A 134 -3.18 10.92 -4.51
N ASP A 135 -3.99 11.97 -4.33
CA ASP A 135 -3.58 13.17 -3.59
C ASP A 135 -3.34 12.87 -2.10
N GLN A 136 -4.25 12.13 -1.45
CA GLN A 136 -4.07 11.69 -0.06
C GLN A 136 -2.82 10.81 0.11
N PHE A 137 -2.57 9.88 -0.84
CA PHE A 137 -1.35 9.09 -0.81
C PHE A 137 -0.09 9.94 -0.92
N ILE A 138 -0.08 10.95 -1.81
CA ILE A 138 1.08 11.83 -1.97
C ILE A 138 1.38 12.56 -0.67
N GLU A 139 0.35 13.09 0.01
CA GLU A 139 0.53 13.75 1.31
C GLU A 139 1.09 12.79 2.36
N ASP A 140 0.49 11.59 2.52
CA ASP A 140 1.00 10.57 3.45
C ASP A 140 2.46 10.16 3.11
N LYS A 141 2.83 10.11 1.82
CA LYS A 141 4.18 9.74 1.39
C LYS A 141 5.21 10.88 1.53
N ILE A 142 4.79 12.14 1.41
CA ILE A 142 5.63 13.30 1.74
C ILE A 142 6.00 13.26 3.21
N ASP A 143 5.02 13.06 4.10
CA ASP A 143 5.25 12.95 5.53
C ASP A 143 6.15 11.77 5.89
N ALA A 144 5.87 10.59 5.32
CA ALA A 144 6.67 9.40 5.54
C ALA A 144 8.13 9.58 5.07
N TYR A 145 8.33 10.16 3.88
CA TYR A 145 9.68 10.41 3.36
C TYR A 145 10.44 11.43 4.18
N SER A 146 9.79 12.51 4.56
CA SER A 146 10.39 13.57 5.39
C SER A 146 10.91 13.01 6.73
N ASN A 147 10.20 12.03 7.31
CA ASN A 147 10.57 11.44 8.58
C ASN A 147 11.66 10.36 8.48
N ARG A 148 11.62 9.49 7.45
CA ARG A 148 12.48 8.29 7.39
C ARG A 148 13.36 8.17 6.16
N ARG A 149 13.10 8.95 5.12
CA ARG A 149 13.85 9.02 3.86
C ARG A 149 14.02 7.65 3.16
N TYR A 150 12.97 6.81 3.18
CA TYR A 150 13.01 5.54 2.45
C TYR A 150 12.66 5.74 0.97
N VAL A 151 13.47 5.17 0.10
CA VAL A 151 13.34 5.31 -1.37
C VAL A 151 11.97 4.89 -1.88
N ARG A 152 11.33 3.91 -1.23
CA ARG A 152 9.99 3.43 -1.59
C ARG A 152 8.92 4.52 -1.49
N ASP A 153 9.04 5.45 -0.54
CA ASP A 153 8.05 6.53 -0.38
C ASP A 153 8.20 7.58 -1.48
N LEU A 154 9.44 7.95 -1.84
CA LEU A 154 9.69 8.84 -2.98
C LEU A 154 9.28 8.19 -4.31
N TYR A 155 9.51 6.89 -4.47
CA TYR A 155 9.07 6.14 -5.64
C TYR A 155 7.54 6.12 -5.78
N ASP A 156 6.81 5.99 -4.68
CA ASP A 156 5.35 6.05 -4.67
C ASP A 156 4.85 7.43 -5.12
N ILE A 157 5.44 8.52 -4.60
CA ILE A 157 5.15 9.89 -5.04
C ILE A 157 5.42 10.03 -6.55
N TYR A 158 6.61 9.61 -7.01
CA TYR A 158 7.00 9.63 -8.42
C TYR A 158 5.98 8.89 -9.30
N HIS A 159 5.59 7.69 -8.91
CA HIS A 159 4.63 6.88 -9.64
C HIS A 159 3.26 7.56 -9.76
N LEU A 160 2.72 8.07 -8.65
CA LEU A 160 1.41 8.70 -8.59
C LEU A 160 1.38 10.01 -9.39
N VAL A 161 2.36 10.87 -9.22
CA VAL A 161 2.46 12.15 -9.95
C VAL A 161 2.56 11.94 -11.46
N LYS A 162 3.24 10.88 -11.90
CA LYS A 162 3.39 10.54 -13.30
C LYS A 162 2.14 9.93 -13.93
N SER A 163 1.35 9.21 -13.14
CA SER A 163 0.26 8.36 -13.65
C SER A 163 -1.12 8.98 -13.45
N TYR A 164 -1.26 9.96 -12.55
CA TYR A 164 -2.56 10.52 -12.18
C TYR A 164 -2.55 12.05 -12.20
N ARG A 165 -3.74 12.62 -12.40
CA ARG A 165 -3.93 14.08 -12.30
C ARG A 165 -3.95 14.46 -10.83
N ILE A 166 -3.11 15.42 -10.45
CA ILE A 166 -2.91 15.87 -9.07
C ILE A 166 -3.57 17.23 -8.87
N MET A 167 -4.22 17.44 -7.71
CA MET A 167 -4.88 18.69 -7.34
C MET A 167 -3.88 19.83 -7.15
N ALA A 168 -4.35 21.08 -7.28
CA ALA A 168 -3.50 22.27 -7.14
C ALA A 168 -2.88 22.40 -5.73
N SER A 169 -3.63 22.04 -4.69
CA SER A 169 -3.13 22.02 -3.30
C SER A 169 -1.96 21.07 -3.14
N THR A 170 -2.12 19.82 -3.59
CA THR A 170 -1.08 18.78 -3.51
C THR A 170 0.16 19.16 -4.33
N ARG A 171 -0.01 19.80 -5.50
CA ARG A 171 1.13 20.36 -6.28
C ARG A 171 1.89 21.41 -5.49
N THR A 172 1.21 22.27 -4.74
CA THR A 172 1.85 23.29 -3.90
C THR A 172 2.70 22.63 -2.81
N ASN A 173 2.16 21.63 -2.11
CA ASN A 173 2.88 20.88 -1.10
C ASN A 173 4.08 20.12 -1.68
N LEU A 174 3.93 19.51 -2.86
CA LEU A 174 5.04 18.89 -3.59
C LEU A 174 6.14 19.90 -3.95
N LYS A 175 5.78 21.13 -4.40
CA LYS A 175 6.78 22.18 -4.69
C LYS A 175 7.58 22.56 -3.44
N GLN A 176 6.92 22.65 -2.28
CA GLN A 176 7.60 22.91 -1.00
C GLN A 176 8.50 21.74 -0.60
N PHE A 177 7.99 20.51 -0.64
CA PHE A 177 8.75 19.29 -0.36
C PHE A 177 10.02 19.20 -1.21
N LEU A 178 9.94 19.49 -2.51
CA LEU A 178 11.07 19.41 -3.45
C LEU A 178 12.16 20.48 -3.23
N GLN A 179 11.90 21.51 -2.43
CA GLN A 179 12.93 22.50 -2.07
C GLN A 179 13.92 21.93 -1.04
N THR A 180 13.47 21.00 -0.20
CA THR A 180 14.24 20.45 0.92
C THR A 180 14.48 18.95 0.83
N VAL A 181 14.01 18.30 -0.25
CA VAL A 181 14.13 16.85 -0.43
C VAL A 181 15.61 16.42 -0.42
N GLN A 182 15.93 15.48 0.47
CA GLN A 182 17.26 14.89 0.58
C GLN A 182 17.27 13.50 -0.09
N ARG A 183 18.48 12.98 -0.38
CA ARG A 183 18.63 11.63 -0.90
C ARG A 183 18.10 10.58 0.09
N PRO A 184 17.50 9.48 -0.39
CA PRO A 184 17.07 8.39 0.47
C PRO A 184 18.28 7.70 1.11
N VAL A 185 18.05 7.10 2.27
CA VAL A 185 19.11 6.36 3.01
C VAL A 185 19.29 4.94 2.47
N ASP A 186 18.36 4.47 1.62
CA ASP A 186 18.26 3.08 1.17
C ASP A 186 18.04 2.98 -0.36
N GLU A 187 18.54 3.94 -1.15
CA GLU A 187 18.34 4.00 -2.61
C GLU A 187 18.57 2.67 -3.34
N PRO A 188 19.60 1.85 -3.01
CA PRO A 188 19.83 0.58 -3.69
C PRO A 188 18.69 -0.44 -3.57
N ILE A 189 17.87 -0.36 -2.51
CA ILE A 189 16.75 -1.29 -2.26
C ILE A 189 15.69 -1.20 -3.37
N LEU A 190 15.54 -0.03 -4.02
CA LEU A 190 14.54 0.17 -5.06
C LEU A 190 14.62 -0.87 -6.18
N LYS A 191 15.85 -1.26 -6.57
CA LYS A 191 16.07 -2.27 -7.63
C LYS A 191 15.52 -3.65 -7.25
N SER A 192 15.48 -3.98 -5.97
CA SER A 192 15.01 -5.29 -5.48
C SER A 192 13.49 -5.39 -5.36
N ILE A 193 12.79 -4.26 -5.20
CA ILE A 193 11.34 -4.20 -5.01
C ILE A 193 10.57 -3.81 -6.27
N VAL A 194 11.20 -3.13 -7.24
CA VAL A 194 10.59 -2.84 -8.55
C VAL A 194 10.59 -4.11 -9.38
N TYR A 195 9.40 -4.66 -9.64
CA TYR A 195 9.24 -5.92 -10.39
C TYR A 195 9.01 -5.69 -11.89
N MET A 196 8.61 -4.48 -12.30
CA MET A 196 8.34 -4.13 -13.69
C MET A 196 9.04 -2.83 -14.09
N GLY A 197 9.78 -2.88 -15.21
CA GLY A 197 10.54 -1.75 -15.73
C GLY A 197 11.89 -1.55 -15.02
N LEU A 198 12.51 -0.40 -15.25
CA LEU A 198 13.78 -0.02 -14.64
C LEU A 198 13.52 0.84 -13.40
N ALA A 199 14.19 0.50 -12.29
CA ALA A 199 14.19 1.33 -11.10
C ALA A 199 14.88 2.69 -11.42
N PRO A 200 14.19 3.84 -11.26
CA PRO A 200 14.79 5.14 -11.49
C PRO A 200 15.77 5.49 -10.38
N THR A 201 16.72 6.37 -10.67
CA THR A 201 17.58 6.99 -9.65
C THR A 201 16.83 8.10 -8.91
N PHE A 202 17.34 8.50 -7.75
CA PHE A 202 16.82 9.64 -6.98
C PHE A 202 16.67 10.88 -7.86
N ASP A 203 17.73 11.28 -8.56
CA ASP A 203 17.74 12.51 -9.38
C ASP A 203 16.66 12.44 -10.48
N ARG A 204 16.53 11.28 -11.14
CA ARG A 204 15.48 11.07 -12.14
C ARG A 204 14.08 11.19 -11.57
N MET A 205 13.82 10.61 -10.38
CA MET A 205 12.50 10.74 -9.73
C MET A 205 12.16 12.19 -9.43
N VAL A 206 13.10 12.92 -8.82
CA VAL A 206 12.94 14.35 -8.48
C VAL A 206 12.67 15.20 -9.72
N ASP A 207 13.45 15.00 -10.79
CA ASP A 207 13.30 15.76 -12.04
C ASP A 207 11.97 15.46 -12.75
N GLU A 208 11.54 14.20 -12.74
CA GLU A 208 10.25 13.85 -13.34
C GLU A 208 9.07 14.37 -12.50
N ILE A 209 9.16 14.36 -11.17
CA ILE A 209 8.13 14.97 -10.31
C ILE A 209 8.04 16.48 -10.61
N ARG A 210 9.18 17.21 -10.66
CA ARG A 210 9.21 18.64 -10.98
C ARG A 210 8.54 18.97 -12.31
N ARG A 211 8.82 18.19 -13.36
CA ARG A 211 8.23 18.37 -14.69
C ARG A 211 6.72 18.16 -14.71
N ASN A 212 6.21 17.21 -13.94
CA ASN A 212 4.78 16.90 -13.95
C ASN A 212 3.92 17.84 -13.09
N ILE A 213 4.54 18.61 -12.17
CA ILE A 213 3.83 19.59 -11.31
C ILE A 213 4.08 21.06 -11.71
N ALA A 214 4.84 21.28 -12.77
CA ALA A 214 5.15 22.61 -13.29
C ALA A 214 3.88 23.40 -13.70
#